data_d44af8d7e09a13be01ae322211e64a62
#
_entry.id   d44af8d7e09a13be01ae322211e64a62
#
_cell.length_a   1.000
_cell.length_b   1.000
_cell.length_c   1.000
_cell.angle_alpha   90.00
_cell.angle_beta   90.00
_cell.angle_gamma   90.00
#
_symmetry.space_group_name_H-M   'P 1'
#
loop_
_entity.id
_entity.type
_entity.pdbx_description
1 polymer ?
#
loop_
_entity_poly.entity_id
_entity_poly.type
_entity_poly.pdbx_seq_one_letter_code
_entity_poly.pdbx_strand_id
1 'polypeptide(L)'
;MNVAVEHIATDQPPDEAKARDLDYGWQSNNQIELLENGEAYFPSVFDAMRKAQREILLETFILFEDKVGHELQGILIEAAQRGVKVVVSLDGFGCGELSPAFLGELAAA
;
A
#
# COMPACT_ATOMS: atom_id res chain seq x y z
N MET A 1 11.50 1.37 -14.67
CA MET A 1 10.58 1.76 -13.59
C MET A 1 9.62 0.58 -13.39
N ASN A 2 9.64 -0.07 -12.24
CA ASN A 2 8.83 -1.26 -12.01
C ASN A 2 7.81 -0.97 -10.90
N VAL A 3 6.55 -0.86 -11.29
CA VAL A 3 5.43 -1.08 -10.36
C VAL A 3 5.18 -2.59 -10.40
N ALA A 4 5.57 -3.30 -9.35
CA ALA A 4 5.27 -4.72 -9.24
C ALA A 4 3.91 -4.87 -8.56
N VAL A 5 2.93 -5.37 -9.31
CA VAL A 5 1.68 -5.88 -8.74
C VAL A 5 1.91 -7.36 -8.51
N GLU A 6 2.28 -7.74 -7.30
CA GLU A 6 2.44 -9.15 -6.95
C GLU A 6 1.13 -9.71 -6.41
N HIS A 7 0.64 -10.74 -7.07
CA HIS A 7 -0.49 -11.54 -6.62
C HIS A 7 0.07 -12.70 -5.81
N ILE A 8 0.10 -12.56 -4.49
CA ILE A 8 0.56 -13.64 -3.61
C ILE A 8 -0.64 -14.46 -3.17
N ALA A 9 -0.91 -15.54 -3.92
CA ALA A 9 -1.69 -16.65 -3.40
C ALA A 9 -0.71 -17.71 -2.88
N THR A 10 -0.40 -17.68 -1.59
CA THR A 10 0.34 -18.77 -0.97
C THR A 10 -0.61 -19.60 -0.12
N ASP A 11 -0.91 -20.79 -0.61
CA ASP A 11 -1.69 -21.82 0.08
C ASP A 11 -0.80 -22.63 1.06
N GLN A 12 0.30 -22.04 1.54
CA GLN A 12 1.16 -22.66 2.53
C GLN A 12 0.99 -21.99 3.89
N PRO A 13 0.72 -22.77 4.94
CA PRO A 13 0.68 -22.22 6.29
C PRO A 13 2.05 -21.60 6.63
N PRO A 14 2.08 -20.48 7.35
CA PRO A 14 3.33 -19.85 7.74
C PRO A 14 4.17 -20.85 8.53
N ASP A 15 5.47 -20.90 8.24
CA ASP A 15 6.42 -21.72 8.98
C ASP A 15 6.41 -21.29 10.46
N GLU A 16 5.71 -22.06 11.30
CA GLU A 16 5.56 -21.77 12.73
C GLU A 16 6.91 -21.69 13.46
N ALA A 17 7.98 -22.27 12.91
CA ALA A 17 9.32 -22.20 13.47
C ALA A 17 9.93 -20.80 13.31
N LYS A 18 9.63 -20.07 12.21
CA LYS A 18 10.12 -18.71 12.00
C LYS A 18 9.38 -17.67 12.84
N ALA A 19 8.11 -17.91 13.15
CA ALA A 19 7.32 -16.98 13.96
C ALA A 19 7.74 -16.93 15.44
N ARG A 20 8.46 -17.94 15.93
CA ARG A 20 8.87 -18.06 17.34
C ARG A 20 10.13 -17.29 17.73
N ASP A 21 10.92 -16.84 16.76
CA ASP A 21 12.20 -16.16 16.99
C ASP A 21 12.13 -14.63 16.87
N LEU A 22 10.93 -14.08 16.64
CA LEU A 22 10.73 -12.64 16.57
C LEU A 22 10.39 -12.10 17.97
N ASP A 23 11.41 -11.87 18.77
CA ASP A 23 11.28 -11.10 20.01
C ASP A 23 11.07 -9.62 19.65
N TYR A 24 9.83 -9.23 19.52
CA TYR A 24 9.42 -7.83 19.32
C TYR A 24 9.39 -7.05 20.64
N GLY A 25 10.37 -7.23 21.51
CA GLY A 25 10.41 -6.56 22.81
C GLY A 25 9.88 -5.12 22.78
N TRP A 26 9.48 -4.62 23.94
CA TRP A 26 8.98 -3.25 24.08
C TRP A 26 9.98 -2.22 23.54
N GLN A 27 9.52 -1.36 22.63
CA GLN A 27 10.31 -0.27 22.06
C GLN A 27 9.90 1.05 22.71
N SER A 28 10.90 1.86 23.12
CA SER A 28 10.68 3.20 23.65
C SER A 28 10.79 4.25 22.53
N ASN A 29 10.44 5.49 22.85
CA ASN A 29 10.50 6.65 21.95
C ASN A 29 9.54 6.58 20.73
N ASN A 30 8.43 5.87 20.88
CA ASN A 30 7.36 5.91 19.89
C ASN A 30 6.54 7.20 20.06
N GLN A 31 6.16 7.80 18.94
CA GLN A 31 5.17 8.86 18.88
C GLN A 31 3.93 8.34 18.17
N ILE A 32 2.79 8.45 18.82
CA ILE A 32 1.50 7.97 18.29
C ILE A 32 0.56 9.16 18.16
N GLU A 33 -0.06 9.29 16.99
CA GLU A 33 -1.14 10.23 16.71
C GLU A 33 -2.37 9.46 16.26
N LEU A 34 -3.52 9.75 16.86
CA LEU A 34 -4.79 9.17 16.46
C LEU A 34 -5.43 10.04 15.37
N LEU A 35 -5.62 9.46 14.19
CA LEU A 35 -6.34 10.11 13.08
C LEU A 35 -7.80 9.64 13.09
N GLU A 36 -8.73 10.57 13.34
CA GLU A 36 -10.14 10.24 13.41
C GLU A 36 -10.78 10.21 12.02
N ASN A 37 -11.36 9.06 11.65
CA ASN A 37 -12.04 8.83 10.38
C ASN A 37 -11.18 9.01 9.11
N GLY A 38 -11.75 8.68 7.97
CA GLY A 38 -11.11 8.87 6.66
C GLY A 38 -10.78 10.32 6.34
N GLU A 39 -11.52 11.27 6.90
CA GLU A 39 -11.32 12.71 6.70
C GLU A 39 -9.97 13.21 7.24
N ALA A 40 -9.48 12.64 8.33
CA ALA A 40 -8.15 12.93 8.85
C ALA A 40 -7.10 11.96 8.30
N TYR A 41 -7.47 10.68 8.13
CA TYR A 41 -6.55 9.63 7.72
C TYR A 41 -6.05 9.79 6.27
N PHE A 42 -6.96 9.88 5.29
CA PHE A 42 -6.55 9.90 3.88
C PHE A 42 -5.68 11.09 3.51
N PRO A 43 -5.96 12.34 3.91
CA PRO A 43 -5.08 13.46 3.63
C PRO A 43 -3.69 13.28 4.23
N SER A 44 -3.58 12.73 5.43
CA SER A 44 -2.30 12.48 6.10
C SER A 44 -1.46 11.43 5.35
N VAL A 45 -2.08 10.31 4.97
CA VAL A 45 -1.42 9.24 4.21
C VAL A 45 -1.01 9.73 2.82
N PHE A 46 -1.88 10.44 2.12
CA PHE A 46 -1.61 10.97 0.79
C PHE A 46 -0.48 12.01 0.80
N ASP A 47 -0.45 12.87 1.82
CA ASP A 47 0.65 13.83 2.00
C ASP A 47 1.99 13.11 2.25
N ALA A 48 2.00 12.06 3.07
CA ALA A 48 3.18 11.25 3.29
C ALA A 48 3.67 10.57 1.99
N MET A 49 2.75 10.03 1.17
CA MET A 49 3.08 9.43 -0.12
C MET A 49 3.64 10.47 -1.11
N ARG A 50 3.04 11.68 -1.17
CA ARG A 50 3.56 12.77 -2.02
C ARG A 50 4.96 13.21 -1.63
N LYS A 51 5.31 13.12 -0.34
CA LYS A 51 6.63 13.47 0.20
C LYS A 51 7.65 12.33 0.13
N ALA A 52 7.23 11.12 -0.16
CA ALA A 52 8.11 9.96 -0.24
C ALA A 52 9.20 10.17 -1.30
N GLN A 53 10.45 9.80 -0.95
CA GLN A 53 11.65 10.02 -1.78
C GLN A 53 12.30 8.72 -2.24
N ARG A 54 12.03 7.61 -1.59
CA ARG A 54 12.72 6.35 -1.83
C ARG A 54 11.79 5.20 -2.16
N GLU A 55 10.80 4.95 -1.31
CA GLU A 55 9.95 3.78 -1.41
C GLU A 55 8.56 4.04 -0.82
N ILE A 56 7.53 3.51 -1.47
CA ILE A 56 6.16 3.37 -0.96
C ILE A 56 5.82 1.89 -1.01
N LEU A 57 5.49 1.33 0.14
CA LEU A 57 4.93 -0.02 0.27
C LEU A 57 3.49 0.13 0.75
N LEU A 58 2.55 -0.23 -0.10
CA LEU A 58 1.12 -0.18 0.20
C LEU A 58 0.56 -1.60 0.18
N GLU A 59 0.00 -2.00 1.30
CA GLU A 59 -0.81 -3.22 1.41
C GLU A 59 -2.21 -2.84 1.83
N THR A 60 -3.21 -3.31 1.10
CA THR A 60 -4.61 -3.03 1.42
C THR A 60 -5.52 -4.21 1.13
N PHE A 61 -6.47 -4.44 2.03
CA PHE A 61 -7.50 -5.46 1.85
C PHE A 61 -8.60 -4.99 0.90
N ILE A 62 -9.02 -3.73 0.99
CA ILE A 62 -10.09 -3.17 0.17
C ILE A 62 -9.60 -1.91 -0.55
N LEU A 63 -9.82 -1.88 -1.86
CA LEU A 63 -9.64 -0.72 -2.70
C LEU A 63 -10.76 -0.68 -3.74
N PHE A 64 -11.40 0.48 -3.89
CA PHE A 64 -12.44 0.72 -4.89
C PHE A 64 -12.03 1.81 -5.87
N GLU A 65 -12.58 1.77 -7.08
CA GLU A 65 -12.47 2.83 -8.09
C GLU A 65 -13.43 3.99 -7.79
N ASP A 66 -13.38 4.50 -6.57
CA ASP A 66 -14.11 5.70 -6.15
C ASP A 66 -13.19 6.93 -6.19
N LYS A 67 -13.68 8.05 -5.66
CA LYS A 67 -12.91 9.29 -5.60
C LYS A 67 -11.58 9.13 -4.86
N VAL A 68 -11.58 8.37 -3.77
CA VAL A 68 -10.38 8.15 -2.94
C VAL A 68 -9.40 7.21 -3.65
N GLY A 69 -9.92 6.14 -4.28
CA GLY A 69 -9.12 5.21 -5.04
C GLY A 69 -8.43 5.84 -6.24
N HIS A 70 -9.13 6.70 -7.00
CA HIS A 70 -8.52 7.45 -8.10
C HIS A 70 -7.50 8.48 -7.63
N GLU A 71 -7.73 9.15 -6.50
CA GLU A 71 -6.73 10.05 -5.92
C GLU A 71 -5.48 9.27 -5.49
N LEU A 72 -5.65 8.12 -4.82
CA LEU A 72 -4.55 7.22 -4.46
C LEU A 72 -3.77 6.77 -5.69
N GLN A 73 -4.48 6.31 -6.74
CA GLN A 73 -3.86 5.89 -8.00
C GLN A 73 -2.97 7.00 -8.58
N GLY A 74 -3.50 8.22 -8.70
CA GLY A 74 -2.73 9.36 -9.22
C GLY A 74 -1.47 9.65 -8.40
N ILE A 75 -1.57 9.61 -7.08
CA ILE A 75 -0.41 9.84 -6.17
C ILE A 75 0.67 8.77 -6.36
N LEU A 76 0.28 7.50 -6.48
CA LEU A 76 1.22 6.40 -6.68
C LEU A 76 1.92 6.50 -8.04
N ILE A 77 1.17 6.83 -9.10
CA ILE A 77 1.72 7.07 -10.45
C ILE A 77 2.71 8.24 -10.42
N GLU A 78 2.34 9.36 -9.83
CA GLU A 78 3.23 10.53 -9.70
C GLU A 78 4.50 10.19 -8.89
N ALA A 79 4.37 9.40 -7.83
CA ALA A 79 5.53 8.95 -7.04
C ALA A 79 6.47 8.09 -7.89
N ALA A 80 5.94 7.12 -8.65
CA ALA A 80 6.72 6.28 -9.55
C ALA A 80 7.43 7.11 -10.63
N GLN A 81 6.75 8.09 -11.22
CA GLN A 81 7.33 9.02 -12.20
C GLN A 81 8.47 9.88 -11.62
N ARG A 82 8.44 10.18 -10.32
CA ARG A 82 9.54 10.84 -9.62
C ARG A 82 10.72 9.90 -9.32
N GLY A 83 10.63 8.60 -9.64
CA GLY A 83 11.65 7.61 -9.36
C GLY A 83 11.54 6.96 -7.98
N VAL A 84 10.43 7.13 -7.28
CA VAL A 84 10.14 6.41 -6.04
C VAL A 84 9.78 4.97 -6.37
N LYS A 85 10.34 4.01 -5.66
CA LYS A 85 9.93 2.60 -5.78
C LYS A 85 8.54 2.45 -5.16
N VAL A 86 7.57 2.04 -5.98
CA VAL A 86 6.19 1.82 -5.52
C VAL A 86 5.85 0.34 -5.62
N VAL A 87 5.44 -0.25 -4.50
CA VAL A 87 4.96 -1.63 -4.43
C VAL A 87 3.56 -1.60 -3.83
N VAL A 88 2.59 -2.17 -4.55
CA VAL A 88 1.20 -2.24 -4.13
C VAL A 88 0.79 -3.70 -4.04
N SER A 89 0.36 -4.11 -2.86
CA SER A 89 -0.17 -5.46 -2.58
C SER A 89 -1.67 -5.36 -2.35
N LEU A 90 -2.43 -6.01 -3.22
CA LEU A 90 -3.89 -5.95 -3.21
C LEU A 90 -4.47 -7.34 -2.89
N ASP A 91 -5.44 -7.38 -1.99
CA ASP A 91 -6.18 -8.61 -1.71
C ASP A 91 -7.13 -8.95 -2.88
N GLY A 92 -7.08 -10.19 -3.36
CA GLY A 92 -7.84 -10.61 -4.54
C GLY A 92 -9.36 -10.67 -4.34
N PHE A 93 -9.83 -10.77 -3.09
CA PHE A 93 -11.25 -10.74 -2.76
C PHE A 93 -11.75 -9.31 -2.52
N GLY A 94 -11.02 -8.55 -1.71
CA GLY A 94 -11.42 -7.19 -1.32
C GLY A 94 -11.21 -6.15 -2.43
N CYS A 95 -10.36 -6.43 -3.42
CA CYS A 95 -10.07 -5.55 -4.56
C CYS A 95 -10.55 -6.13 -5.90
N GLY A 96 -11.43 -7.16 -5.88
CA GLY A 96 -11.85 -7.88 -7.07
C GLY A 96 -12.68 -7.08 -8.09
N GLU A 97 -13.16 -5.89 -7.73
CA GLU A 97 -13.94 -5.02 -8.60
C GLU A 97 -13.11 -3.96 -9.33
N LEU A 98 -11.79 -3.93 -9.11
CA LEU A 98 -10.90 -3.01 -9.83
C LEU A 98 -10.84 -3.35 -11.31
N SER A 99 -11.02 -2.37 -12.17
CA SER A 99 -10.97 -2.57 -13.61
C SER A 99 -9.57 -2.90 -14.12
N PRO A 100 -9.45 -3.63 -15.24
CA PRO A 100 -8.17 -3.83 -15.91
C PRO A 100 -7.49 -2.51 -16.32
N ALA A 101 -8.27 -1.47 -16.60
CA ALA A 101 -7.75 -0.16 -16.95
C ALA A 101 -7.05 0.48 -15.75
N PHE A 102 -7.70 0.49 -14.58
CA PHE A 102 -7.14 1.03 -13.34
C PHE A 102 -5.83 0.34 -12.97
N LEU A 103 -5.80 -0.99 -13.00
CA LEU A 103 -4.60 -1.76 -12.71
C LEU A 103 -3.52 -1.57 -13.78
N GLY A 104 -3.92 -1.47 -15.05
CA GLY A 104 -3.00 -1.25 -16.17
C GLY A 104 -2.28 0.10 -16.10
N GLU A 105 -2.96 1.15 -15.70
CA GLU A 105 -2.37 2.48 -15.51
C GLU A 105 -1.33 2.48 -14.37
N LEU A 106 -1.64 1.81 -13.25
CA LEU A 106 -0.68 1.63 -12.17
C LEU A 106 0.55 0.83 -12.60
N ALA A 107 0.34 -0.24 -13.36
CA ALA A 107 1.43 -1.11 -13.80
C ALA A 107 2.32 -0.47 -14.88
N ALA A 108 1.81 0.51 -15.62
CA ALA A 108 2.53 1.20 -16.68
C ALA A 108 3.41 2.36 -16.18
N ALA A 109 3.22 2.81 -14.95
CA ALA A 109 3.98 3.92 -14.36
C ALA A 109 5.33 3.46 -13.82
#